data_e5c063897701b28101f4128b30225f53
#
_entry.id   e5c063897701b28101f4128b30225f53
#
_cell.length_a   1.000
_cell.length_b   1.000
_cell.length_c   1.000
_cell.angle_alpha   90.00
_cell.angle_beta   90.00
_cell.angle_gamma   90.00
#
_symmetry.space_group_name_H-M   'P 1'
#
loop_
_entity.id
_entity.type
_entity.pdbx_description
1 polymer ?
#
loop_
_entity_poly.entity_id
_entity_poly.type
_entity_poly.pdbx_seq_one_letter_code
_entity_poly.pdbx_strand_id
1 'polypeptide(L)'
;MSVDISDFPNLALADTPVDLRSLPFERLPVVCNELREYLLRSVSRSSGHFASGLGTVELTVALHYVYNTPFDRLVWDVGHQAYPHKILTGRRERIHTIRQKDGLHPFPWREESEYDVLSVGHSSTSIGAALGMAVAAESEGLGRKVVAVIGDWGLTPGQAVEAPKHPRPRPHDMLGV
;
A
#
# COMPACT_ATOMS: atom_id res chain seq x y z
N MET A 1 6.83 -20.54 -10.48
CA MET A 1 7.72 -19.84 -11.41
C MET A 1 7.36 -18.37 -11.35
N SER A 2 8.37 -17.51 -11.26
CA SER A 2 8.19 -16.06 -11.36
C SER A 2 7.70 -15.69 -12.76
N VAL A 3 6.90 -14.63 -12.85
CA VAL A 3 6.50 -14.03 -14.12
C VAL A 3 7.68 -13.23 -14.66
N ASP A 4 7.94 -13.32 -15.95
CA ASP A 4 9.01 -12.55 -16.57
C ASP A 4 8.59 -11.08 -16.68
N ILE A 5 9.37 -10.18 -16.08
CA ILE A 5 9.09 -8.74 -16.08
C ILE A 5 9.31 -8.12 -17.47
N SER A 6 10.05 -8.77 -18.36
CA SER A 6 10.28 -8.26 -19.72
C SER A 6 8.99 -8.17 -20.55
N ASP A 7 7.93 -8.92 -20.18
CA ASP A 7 6.60 -8.80 -20.77
C ASP A 7 5.88 -7.48 -20.38
N PHE A 8 6.41 -6.73 -19.40
CA PHE A 8 5.79 -5.55 -18.77
C PHE A 8 6.76 -4.36 -18.77
N PRO A 9 7.09 -3.80 -19.94
CA PRO A 9 8.19 -2.84 -20.07
C PRO A 9 8.00 -1.53 -19.30
N ASN A 10 6.76 -1.08 -19.05
CA ASN A 10 6.50 0.12 -18.25
C ASN A 10 6.57 -0.18 -16.74
N LEU A 11 6.03 -1.31 -16.31
CA LEU A 11 6.16 -1.76 -14.93
C LEU A 11 7.62 -2.09 -14.58
N ALA A 12 8.41 -2.58 -15.52
CA ALA A 12 9.84 -2.84 -15.34
C ALA A 12 10.62 -1.59 -14.93
N LEU A 13 10.17 -0.41 -15.35
CA LEU A 13 10.77 0.89 -14.99
C LEU A 13 10.35 1.40 -13.61
N ALA A 14 9.43 0.74 -12.92
CA ALA A 14 8.84 1.17 -11.64
C ALA A 14 8.99 0.07 -10.59
N ASP A 15 10.21 -0.24 -10.18
CA ASP A 15 10.45 -1.23 -9.11
C ASP A 15 10.21 -0.64 -7.71
N THR A 16 10.49 0.64 -7.56
CA THR A 16 10.29 1.38 -6.32
C THR A 16 9.40 2.62 -6.54
N PRO A 17 8.83 3.20 -5.46
CA PRO A 17 8.10 4.46 -5.57
C PRO A 17 8.94 5.62 -6.13
N VAL A 18 10.25 5.61 -5.93
CA VAL A 18 11.16 6.62 -6.51
C VAL A 18 11.18 6.50 -8.03
N ASP A 19 11.31 5.28 -8.54
CA ASP A 19 11.30 5.02 -9.97
C ASP A 19 9.94 5.41 -10.58
N LEU A 20 8.84 5.01 -9.91
CA LEU A 20 7.49 5.34 -10.35
C LEU A 20 7.30 6.86 -10.49
N ARG A 21 7.76 7.65 -9.51
CA ARG A 21 7.67 9.13 -9.55
C ARG A 21 8.52 9.75 -10.63
N SER A 22 9.52 9.05 -11.15
CA SER A 22 10.33 9.53 -12.27
C SER A 22 9.65 9.38 -13.62
N LEU A 23 8.57 8.60 -13.70
CA LEU A 23 7.84 8.39 -14.95
C LEU A 23 6.95 9.58 -15.30
N PRO A 24 6.78 9.90 -16.60
CA PRO A 24 5.77 10.86 -17.03
C PRO A 24 4.35 10.41 -16.62
N PHE A 25 3.51 11.37 -16.22
CA PHE A 25 2.15 11.11 -15.76
C PHE A 25 1.32 10.30 -16.76
N GLU A 26 1.53 10.56 -18.05
CA GLU A 26 0.84 9.89 -19.17
C GLU A 26 1.13 8.39 -19.25
N ARG A 27 2.20 7.91 -18.61
CA ARG A 27 2.54 6.48 -18.54
C ARG A 27 1.80 5.73 -17.42
N LEU A 28 1.28 6.43 -16.42
CA LEU A 28 0.66 5.77 -15.26
C LEU A 28 -0.49 4.84 -15.63
N PRO A 29 -1.39 5.15 -16.57
CA PRO A 29 -2.45 4.22 -16.98
C PRO A 29 -1.90 2.91 -17.56
N VAL A 30 -0.79 2.96 -18.30
CA VAL A 30 -0.14 1.76 -18.85
C VAL A 30 0.51 0.96 -17.72
N VAL A 31 1.20 1.61 -16.79
CA VAL A 31 1.76 0.96 -15.58
C VAL A 31 0.65 0.26 -14.78
N CYS A 32 -0.51 0.89 -14.59
CA CYS A 32 -1.66 0.28 -13.91
C CYS A 32 -2.13 -1.00 -14.63
N ASN A 33 -2.24 -0.97 -15.95
CA ASN A 33 -2.66 -2.14 -16.72
C ASN A 33 -1.63 -3.28 -16.63
N GLU A 34 -0.35 -2.96 -16.78
CA GLU A 34 0.73 -3.95 -16.67
C GLU A 34 0.83 -4.51 -15.23
N LEU A 35 0.69 -3.66 -14.21
CA LEU A 35 0.67 -4.08 -12.80
C LEU A 35 -0.49 -5.04 -12.51
N ARG A 36 -1.66 -4.75 -13.05
CA ARG A 36 -2.85 -5.63 -12.92
C ARG A 36 -2.61 -6.99 -13.54
N GLU A 37 -2.09 -7.02 -14.76
CA GLU A 37 -1.81 -8.27 -15.47
C GLU A 37 -0.67 -9.04 -14.80
N TYR A 38 0.39 -8.37 -14.38
CA TYR A 38 1.50 -8.96 -13.63
C TYR A 38 1.01 -9.61 -12.32
N LEU A 39 0.16 -8.89 -11.58
CA LEU A 39 -0.46 -9.40 -10.34
C LEU A 39 -1.27 -10.66 -10.63
N LEU A 40 -2.14 -10.63 -11.65
CA LEU A 40 -2.95 -11.79 -12.04
C LEU A 40 -2.09 -13.01 -12.39
N ARG A 41 -1.07 -12.84 -13.21
CA ARG A 41 -0.17 -13.93 -13.61
C ARG A 41 0.63 -14.47 -12.42
N SER A 42 1.08 -13.60 -11.53
CA SER A 42 1.92 -13.97 -10.38
C SER A 42 1.18 -14.74 -9.30
N VAL A 43 -0.09 -14.38 -9.02
CA VAL A 43 -0.86 -14.95 -7.89
C VAL A 43 -1.95 -15.93 -8.32
N SER A 44 -2.17 -16.13 -9.61
CA SER A 44 -3.19 -17.05 -10.14
C SER A 44 -3.05 -18.49 -9.64
N ARG A 45 -1.85 -18.86 -9.21
CA ARG A 45 -1.51 -20.19 -8.68
C ARG A 45 -1.36 -20.25 -7.16
N SER A 46 -1.46 -19.10 -6.49
CA SER A 46 -1.43 -19.01 -5.03
C SER A 46 -2.82 -18.79 -4.46
N SER A 47 -3.07 -19.27 -3.25
CA SER A 47 -4.30 -18.92 -2.54
C SER A 47 -4.18 -17.50 -1.99
N GLY A 48 -5.15 -16.62 -2.23
CA GLY A 48 -5.10 -15.25 -1.69
C GLY A 48 -6.25 -14.34 -2.12
N HIS A 49 -6.28 -13.14 -1.56
CA HIS A 49 -7.29 -12.12 -1.85
C HIS A 49 -6.89 -11.26 -3.06
N PHE A 50 -6.60 -11.89 -4.21
CA PHE A 50 -6.12 -11.15 -5.38
C PHE A 50 -7.15 -10.14 -5.93
N ALA A 51 -8.45 -10.45 -5.83
CA ALA A 51 -9.52 -9.56 -6.30
C ALA A 51 -9.48 -8.19 -5.62
N SER A 52 -9.23 -8.15 -4.30
CA SER A 52 -9.08 -6.91 -3.55
C SER A 52 -7.85 -6.11 -4.00
N GLY A 53 -6.75 -6.79 -4.31
CA GLY A 53 -5.56 -6.14 -4.88
C GLY A 53 -5.81 -5.54 -6.26
N LEU A 54 -6.63 -6.20 -7.10
CA LEU A 54 -6.99 -5.67 -8.42
C LEU A 54 -7.79 -4.37 -8.33
N GLY A 55 -8.67 -4.26 -7.33
CA GLY A 55 -9.47 -3.05 -7.09
C GLY A 55 -8.67 -1.84 -6.60
N THR A 56 -7.45 -2.04 -6.11
CA THR A 56 -6.61 -0.97 -5.56
C THR A 56 -5.41 -0.62 -6.43
N VAL A 57 -5.31 -1.13 -7.65
CA VAL A 57 -4.16 -0.88 -8.53
C VAL A 57 -3.96 0.60 -8.80
N GLU A 58 -4.97 1.30 -9.33
CA GLU A 58 -4.90 2.71 -9.65
C GLU A 58 -4.66 3.55 -8.41
N LEU A 59 -5.36 3.24 -7.33
CA LEU A 59 -5.18 3.91 -6.04
C LEU A 59 -3.73 3.77 -5.54
N THR A 60 -3.16 2.56 -5.59
CA THR A 60 -1.80 2.30 -5.14
C THR A 60 -0.77 3.05 -5.98
N VAL A 61 -0.92 3.04 -7.31
CA VAL A 61 -0.06 3.79 -8.23
C VAL A 61 -0.15 5.29 -7.92
N ALA A 62 -1.37 5.84 -7.78
CA ALA A 62 -1.59 7.24 -7.48
C ALA A 62 -0.97 7.65 -6.12
N LEU A 63 -1.16 6.85 -5.08
CA LEU A 63 -0.61 7.11 -3.75
C LEU A 63 0.92 7.12 -3.77
N HIS A 64 1.57 6.14 -4.41
CA HIS A 64 3.03 6.11 -4.51
C HIS A 64 3.61 7.16 -5.46
N TYR A 65 2.81 7.65 -6.41
CA TYR A 65 3.22 8.73 -7.30
C TYR A 65 3.16 10.10 -6.62
N VAL A 66 2.11 10.35 -5.83
CA VAL A 66 1.87 11.64 -5.17
C VAL A 66 2.64 11.79 -3.87
N TYR A 67 2.70 10.74 -3.05
CA TYR A 67 3.33 10.79 -1.73
C TYR A 67 4.78 10.30 -1.78
N ASN A 68 5.64 10.98 -1.04
CA ASN A 68 7.06 10.65 -0.94
C ASN A 68 7.31 9.48 0.03
N THR A 69 6.81 8.29 -0.32
CA THR A 69 7.05 7.08 0.49
C THR A 69 8.50 6.60 0.35
N PRO A 70 9.14 6.07 1.42
CA PRO A 70 8.58 5.77 2.74
C PRO A 70 8.59 6.92 3.75
N PHE A 71 9.06 8.13 3.38
CA PHE A 71 9.00 9.30 4.28
C PHE A 71 7.55 9.59 4.67
N ASP A 72 6.66 9.78 3.70
CA ASP A 72 5.22 9.76 3.93
C ASP A 72 4.74 8.34 4.23
N ARG A 73 3.72 8.19 5.03
CA ARG A 73 3.28 6.90 5.56
C ARG A 73 1.96 6.45 4.94
N LEU A 74 1.94 5.25 4.36
CA LEU A 74 0.72 4.58 3.92
C LEU A 74 0.38 3.48 4.91
N VAL A 75 -0.79 3.60 5.56
CA VAL A 75 -1.29 2.63 6.54
C VAL A 75 -2.45 1.88 5.91
N TRP A 76 -2.22 0.60 5.60
CA TRP A 76 -3.22 -0.27 5.00
C TRP A 76 -4.11 -0.89 6.07
N ASP A 77 -5.43 -0.81 5.92
CA ASP A 77 -6.37 -1.52 6.80
C ASP A 77 -6.46 -3.00 6.39
N VAL A 78 -6.39 -3.93 7.35
CA VAL A 78 -6.24 -5.37 7.10
C VAL A 78 -5.00 -5.72 6.27
N GLY A 79 -4.86 -5.12 5.08
CA GLY A 79 -3.72 -5.28 4.19
C GLY A 79 -3.88 -6.32 3.09
N HIS A 80 -5.06 -6.96 2.96
CA HIS A 80 -5.34 -7.93 1.90
C HIS A 80 -5.38 -7.30 0.49
N GLN A 81 -5.55 -5.99 0.41
CA GLN A 81 -5.54 -5.19 -0.81
C GLN A 81 -4.14 -4.65 -1.17
N ALA A 82 -3.11 -4.92 -0.36
CA ALA A 82 -1.77 -4.32 -0.50
C ALA A 82 -0.81 -5.09 -1.43
N TYR A 83 -1.29 -5.97 -2.30
CA TYR A 83 -0.43 -6.70 -3.23
C TYR A 83 0.23 -5.77 -4.27
N PRO A 84 -0.49 -4.81 -4.89
CA PRO A 84 0.14 -3.78 -5.73
C PRO A 84 1.20 -2.97 -5.01
N HIS A 85 0.97 -2.63 -3.74
CA HIS A 85 1.95 -1.96 -2.88
C HIS A 85 3.24 -2.77 -2.74
N LYS A 86 3.15 -4.08 -2.48
CA LYS A 86 4.33 -4.94 -2.41
C LYS A 86 5.09 -4.99 -3.73
N ILE A 87 4.40 -5.06 -4.87
CA ILE A 87 5.01 -5.07 -6.20
C ILE A 87 5.78 -3.77 -6.45
N LEU A 88 5.20 -2.61 -6.12
CA LEU A 88 5.80 -1.29 -6.34
C LEU A 88 6.80 -0.86 -5.26
N THR A 89 7.12 -1.73 -4.31
CA THR A 89 8.06 -1.47 -3.21
C THR A 89 9.20 -2.50 -3.13
N GLY A 90 9.72 -2.91 -4.31
CA GLY A 90 10.90 -3.76 -4.43
C GLY A 90 10.69 -5.24 -4.15
N ARG A 91 9.42 -5.70 -4.03
CA ARG A 91 9.10 -7.11 -3.73
C ARG A 91 8.48 -7.85 -4.91
N ARG A 92 8.51 -7.23 -6.08
CA ARG A 92 7.89 -7.72 -7.31
C ARG A 92 8.28 -9.16 -7.64
N GLU A 93 9.56 -9.46 -7.67
CA GLU A 93 10.06 -10.79 -8.03
C GLU A 93 9.63 -11.89 -7.06
N ARG A 94 9.34 -11.52 -5.82
CA ARG A 94 8.93 -12.45 -4.76
C ARG A 94 7.42 -12.56 -4.59
N ILE A 95 6.60 -11.78 -5.31
CA ILE A 95 5.15 -11.75 -5.09
C ILE A 95 4.48 -13.11 -5.28
N HIS A 96 5.04 -13.97 -6.13
CA HIS A 96 4.55 -15.33 -6.34
C HIS A 96 4.72 -16.24 -5.11
N THR A 97 5.52 -15.84 -4.12
CA THR A 97 5.74 -16.58 -2.86
C THR A 97 4.78 -16.14 -1.74
N ILE A 98 3.87 -15.21 -2.03
CA ILE A 98 2.97 -14.66 -1.00
C ILE A 98 2.15 -15.78 -0.36
N ARG A 99 2.03 -15.77 0.98
CA ARG A 99 1.36 -16.79 1.81
C ARG A 99 2.03 -18.18 1.79
N GLN A 100 3.21 -18.33 1.24
CA GLN A 100 3.97 -19.58 1.30
C GLN A 100 4.93 -19.53 2.49
N LYS A 101 5.36 -20.72 2.94
CA LYS A 101 6.40 -20.82 3.96
C LYS A 101 7.68 -20.13 3.45
N ASP A 102 8.28 -19.29 4.28
CA ASP A 102 9.48 -18.50 3.98
C ASP A 102 9.32 -17.52 2.80
N GLY A 103 8.07 -17.32 2.36
CA GLY A 103 7.68 -16.35 1.33
C GLY A 103 7.27 -14.99 1.91
N LEU A 104 6.65 -14.16 1.05
CA LEU A 104 6.13 -12.87 1.48
C LEU A 104 4.91 -13.04 2.40
N HIS A 105 4.82 -12.20 3.43
CA HIS A 105 3.65 -12.09 4.28
C HIS A 105 2.40 -11.73 3.48
N PRO A 106 1.22 -12.27 3.86
CA PRO A 106 -0.03 -11.97 3.15
C PRO A 106 -0.48 -10.51 3.28
N PHE A 107 -0.03 -9.84 4.35
CA PHE A 107 -0.33 -8.45 4.70
C PHE A 107 0.95 -7.63 4.83
N PRO A 108 0.89 -6.29 4.87
CA PRO A 108 2.04 -5.47 5.24
C PRO A 108 2.66 -5.92 6.56
N TRP A 109 3.99 -6.00 6.58
CA TRP A 109 4.76 -6.47 7.72
C TRP A 109 6.03 -5.65 7.89
N ARG A 110 6.18 -4.96 9.02
CA ARG A 110 7.26 -3.98 9.27
C ARG A 110 8.67 -4.53 9.09
N GLU A 111 8.87 -5.81 9.39
CA GLU A 111 10.17 -6.47 9.24
C GLU A 111 10.46 -6.90 7.80
N GLU A 112 9.45 -6.85 6.92
CA GLU A 112 9.59 -7.22 5.51
C GLU A 112 10.05 -6.06 4.64
N SER A 113 9.63 -4.82 4.96
CA SER A 113 9.93 -3.64 4.15
C SER A 113 9.78 -2.35 4.95
N GLU A 114 10.64 -1.37 4.69
CA GLU A 114 10.54 -0.01 5.23
C GLU A 114 9.26 0.74 4.80
N TYR A 115 8.65 0.29 3.71
CA TYR A 115 7.37 0.81 3.22
C TYR A 115 6.17 0.28 4.00
N ASP A 116 6.33 -0.80 4.75
CA ASP A 116 5.29 -1.39 5.58
C ASP A 116 5.33 -0.78 6.99
N VAL A 117 4.69 0.36 7.16
CA VAL A 117 4.77 1.20 8.38
C VAL A 117 4.06 0.60 9.58
N LEU A 118 3.16 -0.36 9.36
CA LEU A 118 2.41 -1.08 10.38
C LEU A 118 2.28 -2.55 9.98
N SER A 119 2.54 -3.46 10.90
CA SER A 119 2.18 -4.88 10.73
C SER A 119 0.68 -5.03 10.98
N VAL A 120 -0.06 -5.42 9.95
CA VAL A 120 -1.53 -5.43 9.95
C VAL A 120 -2.09 -6.83 9.73
N GLY A 121 -3.39 -6.96 9.91
CA GLY A 121 -4.13 -8.24 9.78
C GLY A 121 -5.55 -8.12 10.32
N HIS A 122 -5.78 -7.25 11.33
CA HIS A 122 -7.11 -6.95 11.86
C HIS A 122 -7.66 -5.67 11.17
N SER A 123 -8.96 -5.67 10.88
CA SER A 123 -9.66 -4.52 10.29
C SER A 123 -9.79 -3.36 11.27
N SER A 124 -10.04 -2.17 10.72
CA SER A 124 -10.44 -0.95 11.45
C SER A 124 -9.35 -0.32 12.31
N THR A 125 -8.11 -0.73 12.15
CA THR A 125 -6.96 -0.24 12.94
C THR A 125 -6.22 0.90 12.25
N SER A 126 -6.36 1.03 10.94
CA SER A 126 -5.55 1.96 10.11
C SER A 126 -5.78 3.42 10.47
N ILE A 127 -7.03 3.85 10.70
CA ILE A 127 -7.35 5.26 11.00
C ILE A 127 -6.73 5.68 12.34
N GLY A 128 -6.87 4.85 13.38
CA GLY A 128 -6.28 5.13 14.69
C GLY A 128 -4.75 5.17 14.66
N ALA A 129 -4.14 4.21 13.94
CA ALA A 129 -2.69 4.18 13.76
C ALA A 129 -2.19 5.38 12.95
N ALA A 130 -2.86 5.73 11.85
CA ALA A 130 -2.53 6.88 11.03
C ALA A 130 -2.66 8.19 11.81
N LEU A 131 -3.71 8.34 12.61
CA LEU A 131 -3.89 9.51 13.48
C LEU A 131 -2.72 9.64 14.47
N GLY A 132 -2.33 8.55 15.14
CA GLY A 132 -1.20 8.54 16.05
C GLY A 132 0.12 8.94 15.36
N MET A 133 0.38 8.41 14.16
CA MET A 133 1.56 8.76 13.36
C MET A 133 1.55 10.22 12.92
N ALA A 134 0.39 10.76 12.52
CA ALA A 134 0.25 12.14 12.08
C ALA A 134 0.45 13.13 13.26
N VAL A 135 -0.13 12.83 14.42
CA VAL A 135 0.07 13.64 15.65
C VAL A 135 1.55 13.65 16.07
N ALA A 136 2.23 12.50 16.00
CA ALA A 136 3.65 12.43 16.30
C ALA A 136 4.47 13.25 15.29
N ALA A 137 4.19 13.12 14.00
CA ALA A 137 4.88 13.87 12.95
C ALA A 137 4.70 15.38 13.10
N GLU A 138 3.49 15.84 13.46
CA GLU A 138 3.20 17.24 13.74
C GLU A 138 3.98 17.75 14.97
N SER A 139 4.00 16.96 16.06
CA SER A 139 4.72 17.34 17.28
C SER A 139 6.24 17.41 17.10
N GLU A 140 6.78 16.63 16.16
CA GLU A 140 8.19 16.61 15.78
C GLU A 140 8.52 17.60 14.65
N GLY A 141 7.54 18.29 14.08
CA GLY A 141 7.73 19.26 12.99
C GLY A 141 8.24 18.64 11.69
N LEU A 142 7.93 17.36 11.43
CA LEU A 142 8.50 16.62 10.30
C LEU A 142 7.89 17.00 8.94
N GLY A 143 6.68 17.58 8.90
CA GLY A 143 5.94 17.84 7.64
C GLY A 143 5.55 16.57 6.87
N ARG A 144 5.54 15.42 7.56
CA ARG A 144 5.23 14.11 7.00
C ARG A 144 3.72 13.95 6.80
N LYS A 145 3.34 13.45 5.62
CA LYS A 145 1.94 13.08 5.34
C LYS A 145 1.67 11.64 5.80
N VAL A 146 0.44 11.38 6.25
CA VAL A 146 -0.01 10.04 6.64
C VAL A 146 -1.34 9.73 5.96
N VAL A 147 -1.40 8.63 5.26
CA VAL A 147 -2.60 8.18 4.54
C VAL A 147 -3.06 6.84 5.10
N ALA A 148 -4.33 6.78 5.55
CA ALA A 148 -4.99 5.53 5.90
C ALA A 148 -5.78 5.02 4.68
N VAL A 149 -5.48 3.83 4.22
CA VAL A 149 -6.22 3.14 3.14
C VAL A 149 -7.12 2.10 3.77
N ILE A 150 -8.43 2.33 3.69
CA ILE A 150 -9.44 1.52 4.38
C ILE A 150 -10.60 1.19 3.43
N GLY A 151 -11.03 -0.06 3.40
CA GLY A 151 -12.24 -0.47 2.71
C GLY A 151 -13.50 -0.13 3.51
N ASP A 152 -14.65 -0.09 2.85
CA ASP A 152 -15.97 0.22 3.41
C ASP A 152 -16.31 -0.62 4.66
N TRP A 153 -16.02 -1.92 4.63
CA TRP A 153 -16.22 -2.82 5.78
C TRP A 153 -15.33 -2.48 6.98
N GLY A 154 -14.16 -1.87 6.75
CA GLY A 154 -13.26 -1.43 7.81
C GLY A 154 -13.81 -0.24 8.61
N LEU A 155 -14.81 0.47 8.10
CA LEU A 155 -15.44 1.62 8.77
C LEU A 155 -16.55 1.23 9.77
N THR A 156 -16.99 -0.03 9.78
CA THR A 156 -18.13 -0.46 10.61
C THR A 156 -17.81 -0.65 12.10
N PRO A 157 -16.63 -1.12 12.52
CA PRO A 157 -16.29 -1.26 13.95
C PRO A 157 -16.01 0.09 14.63
N GLY A 158 -16.30 0.14 15.93
CA GLY A 158 -16.21 1.33 16.77
C GLY A 158 -14.85 2.04 16.71
N GLN A 159 -13.75 1.30 16.66
CA GLN A 159 -12.40 1.85 16.65
C GLN A 159 -12.15 2.77 15.43
N ALA A 160 -12.68 2.44 14.25
CA ALA A 160 -12.58 3.29 13.07
C ALA A 160 -13.39 4.59 13.22
N VAL A 161 -14.49 4.55 13.98
CA VAL A 161 -15.35 5.71 14.23
C VAL A 161 -14.86 6.58 15.40
N GLU A 162 -14.17 5.99 16.37
CA GLU A 162 -13.64 6.67 17.56
C GLU A 162 -12.44 7.56 17.22
N ALA A 163 -11.54 7.09 16.37
CA ALA A 163 -10.36 7.85 15.98
C ALA A 163 -10.71 9.23 15.35
N PRO A 164 -11.66 9.35 14.40
CA PRO A 164 -12.09 10.64 13.88
C PRO A 164 -12.77 11.56 14.90
N LYS A 165 -13.30 11.01 15.99
CA LYS A 165 -13.97 11.75 17.08
C LYS A 165 -13.01 12.20 18.18
N HIS A 166 -11.72 11.86 18.07
CA HIS A 166 -10.73 12.26 19.05
C HIS A 166 -10.71 13.79 19.21
N PRO A 167 -10.68 14.34 20.45
CA PRO A 167 -10.84 15.78 20.73
C PRO A 167 -9.66 16.66 20.26
N ARG A 168 -8.52 16.08 19.89
CA ARG A 168 -7.42 16.85 19.29
C ARG A 168 -7.78 17.27 17.87
N PRO A 169 -7.40 18.49 17.43
CA PRO A 169 -7.53 18.87 16.02
C PRO A 169 -6.91 17.80 15.15
N ARG A 170 -7.58 17.47 14.04
CA ARG A 170 -7.02 16.52 13.05
C ARG A 170 -5.74 17.15 12.51
N PRO A 171 -4.61 16.44 12.51
CA PRO A 171 -3.42 16.91 11.83
C PRO A 171 -3.77 17.25 10.38
N HIS A 172 -3.33 18.39 9.89
CA HIS A 172 -3.58 18.83 8.50
C HIS A 172 -3.02 17.85 7.46
N ASP A 173 -2.12 16.97 7.88
CA ASP A 173 -1.36 16.07 7.03
C ASP A 173 -1.86 14.61 7.07
N MET A 174 -3.10 14.39 7.51
CA MET A 174 -3.74 13.07 7.51
C MET A 174 -4.88 12.99 6.48
N LEU A 175 -4.84 11.96 5.66
CA LEU A 175 -5.89 11.60 4.68
C LEU A 175 -6.41 10.19 4.94
N GLY A 176 -7.71 9.98 4.85
CA GLY A 176 -8.36 8.67 4.77
C GLY A 176 -8.90 8.45 3.35
N VAL A 177 -8.62 7.29 2.77
CA VAL A 177 -9.03 6.88 1.42
C VAL A 177 -9.65 5.50 1.44
#